data_72530cf8884d8dc6f8d07a59ac98c300
#
_entry.id   72530cf8884d8dc6f8d07a59ac98c300
#
_cell.length_a   1.000
_cell.length_b   1.000
_cell.length_c   1.000
_cell.angle_alpha   90.00
_cell.angle_beta   90.00
_cell.angle_gamma   90.00
#
_symmetry.space_group_name_H-M   'P 1'
#
loop_
_entity.id
_entity.type
_entity.pdbx_description
1 polymer ?
#
loop_
_entity_poly.entity_id
_entity_poly.type
_entity_poly.pdbx_seq_one_letter_code
_entity_poly.pdbx_strand_id
1 'polypeptide(L)'
;FRQQDKQFSDEDLAQLLYCVGFRGLDLREAWSVAKKESNGRPLAYNGNAKTGDSSYGIFQINMIGNLGPERRDKFELTYNRDLLDPVTNAEAAFYMSQGGDNWISWKGLTPRTKSWMAQYPKSFKPQPCKEKRVSN
;
A
#
# COMPACT_ATOMS: atom_id res chain seq x y z
N PHE A 1 -1.86 -2.98 17.47
CA PHE A 1 -2.69 -2.93 16.26
C PHE A 1 -3.21 -4.31 15.89
N ARG A 2 -4.49 -4.38 15.55
CA ARG A 2 -5.14 -5.62 15.19
C ARG A 2 -5.42 -5.67 13.71
N GLN A 3 -5.01 -6.74 13.04
CA GLN A 3 -5.34 -6.96 11.66
C GLN A 3 -6.82 -7.27 11.53
N GLN A 4 -7.47 -6.64 10.58
CA GLN A 4 -8.89 -6.85 10.32
C GLN A 4 -9.11 -6.90 8.81
N ASP A 5 -10.05 -7.74 8.39
CA ASP A 5 -10.43 -7.85 6.98
C ASP A 5 -11.47 -6.80 6.64
N LYS A 6 -11.34 -5.61 7.21
CA LYS A 6 -12.26 -4.53 6.96
C LYS A 6 -11.66 -3.59 5.93
N GLN A 7 -12.40 -3.37 4.87
CA GLN A 7 -11.99 -2.43 3.84
C GLN A 7 -11.89 -1.04 4.42
N PHE A 8 -10.82 -0.32 4.08
CA PHE A 8 -10.71 1.08 4.44
C PHE A 8 -11.74 1.89 3.65
N SER A 9 -12.37 2.85 4.32
CA SER A 9 -13.13 3.84 3.59
C SER A 9 -12.18 4.68 2.73
N ASP A 10 -12.74 5.37 1.75
CA ASP A 10 -11.92 6.19 0.85
C ASP A 10 -11.11 7.22 1.63
N GLU A 11 -11.72 7.84 2.63
CA GLU A 11 -11.05 8.86 3.42
C GLU A 11 -10.05 8.27 4.40
N ASP A 12 -10.36 7.13 5.00
CA ASP A 12 -9.42 6.48 5.90
C ASP A 12 -8.19 6.00 5.17
N LEU A 13 -8.35 5.52 3.94
CA LEU A 13 -7.21 5.13 3.12
C LEU A 13 -6.34 6.36 2.82
N ALA A 14 -6.96 7.47 2.44
CA ALA A 14 -6.21 8.69 2.20
C ALA A 14 -5.47 9.15 3.46
N GLN A 15 -6.11 9.05 4.62
CA GLN A 15 -5.50 9.43 5.88
C GLN A 15 -4.29 8.55 6.21
N LEU A 16 -4.42 7.24 6.02
CA LEU A 16 -3.30 6.32 6.23
C LEU A 16 -2.11 6.72 5.36
N LEU A 17 -2.36 6.96 4.08
CA LEU A 17 -1.29 7.27 3.13
C LEU A 17 -0.68 8.63 3.40
N TYR A 18 -1.49 9.59 3.81
CA TYR A 18 -0.98 10.88 4.24
C TYR A 18 -0.04 10.72 5.43
N CYS A 19 -0.43 9.93 6.41
CA CYS A 19 0.38 9.75 7.62
C CYS A 19 1.66 8.97 7.36
N VAL A 20 1.68 8.15 6.32
CA VAL A 20 2.90 7.45 5.91
C VAL A 20 3.88 8.41 5.23
N GLY A 21 3.38 9.45 4.58
CA GLY A 21 4.25 10.45 3.99
C GLY A 21 3.88 10.94 2.60
N PHE A 22 2.89 10.31 1.97
CA PHE A 22 2.48 10.75 0.64
C PHE A 22 1.79 12.12 0.70
N ARG A 23 2.06 12.98 -0.29
CA ARG A 23 1.53 14.35 -0.31
C ARG A 23 1.07 14.73 -1.71
N GLY A 24 0.07 15.61 -1.77
CA GLY A 24 -0.37 16.21 -3.03
C GLY A 24 -0.73 15.20 -4.08
N LEU A 25 -0.20 15.37 -5.28
CA LEU A 25 -0.46 14.46 -6.39
C LEU A 25 0.03 13.05 -6.07
N ASP A 26 1.17 12.92 -5.39
CA ASP A 26 1.70 11.61 -5.00
C ASP A 26 0.73 10.87 -4.09
N LEU A 27 0.06 11.58 -3.20
CA LEU A 27 -0.97 10.98 -2.35
C LEU A 27 -2.16 10.47 -3.17
N ARG A 28 -2.61 11.27 -4.11
CA ARG A 28 -3.71 10.86 -4.98
C ARG A 28 -3.34 9.65 -5.81
N GLU A 29 -2.12 9.61 -6.33
CA GLU A 29 -1.65 8.46 -7.10
C GLU A 29 -1.54 7.23 -6.22
N ALA A 30 -0.95 7.35 -5.02
CA ALA A 30 -0.82 6.23 -4.10
C ALA A 30 -2.19 5.66 -3.73
N TRP A 31 -3.14 6.54 -3.43
CA TRP A 31 -4.51 6.13 -3.12
C TRP A 31 -5.10 5.32 -4.28
N SER A 32 -4.87 5.80 -5.50
CA SER A 32 -5.42 5.16 -6.69
C SER A 32 -4.78 3.80 -6.96
N VAL A 33 -3.47 3.69 -6.75
CA VAL A 33 -2.78 2.40 -6.88
C VAL A 33 -3.32 1.41 -5.84
N ALA A 34 -3.48 1.84 -4.61
CA ALA A 34 -4.01 0.98 -3.55
C ALA A 34 -5.43 0.51 -3.87
N LYS A 35 -6.27 1.41 -4.40
CA LYS A 35 -7.63 1.03 -4.81
C LYS A 35 -7.61 0.03 -5.95
N LYS A 36 -6.75 0.23 -6.92
CA LYS A 36 -6.61 -0.71 -8.02
C LYS A 36 -6.13 -2.07 -7.54
N GLU A 37 -5.16 -2.10 -6.61
CA GLU A 37 -4.54 -3.35 -6.20
C GLU A 37 -5.41 -4.16 -5.26
N SER A 38 -6.04 -3.53 -4.28
CA SER A 38 -6.75 -4.26 -3.23
C SER A 38 -8.12 -3.69 -2.89
N ASN A 39 -8.49 -2.59 -3.53
CA ASN A 39 -9.70 -1.84 -3.17
C ASN A 39 -9.68 -1.41 -1.70
N GLY A 40 -8.49 -1.18 -1.15
CA GLY A 40 -8.32 -0.74 0.22
C GLY A 40 -8.50 -1.84 1.26
N ARG A 41 -8.31 -3.10 0.89
CA ARG A 41 -8.48 -4.22 1.80
C ARG A 41 -7.12 -4.65 2.38
N PRO A 42 -6.93 -4.47 3.69
CA PRO A 42 -5.60 -4.72 4.28
C PRO A 42 -5.20 -6.19 4.27
N LEU A 43 -6.15 -7.12 4.30
CA LEU A 43 -5.82 -8.54 4.31
C LEU A 43 -5.89 -9.18 2.92
N ALA A 44 -5.91 -8.37 1.86
CA ALA A 44 -5.93 -8.91 0.51
C ALA A 44 -4.68 -9.74 0.24
N TYR A 45 -4.87 -10.92 -0.29
CA TYR A 45 -3.77 -11.79 -0.69
C TYR A 45 -4.09 -12.42 -2.04
N ASN A 46 -3.14 -12.36 -2.95
CA ASN A 46 -3.28 -12.98 -4.25
C ASN A 46 -2.08 -13.90 -4.47
N GLY A 47 -2.33 -15.21 -4.40
CA GLY A 47 -1.29 -16.20 -4.59
C GLY A 47 -1.56 -17.04 -5.81
N ASN A 48 -0.69 -16.93 -6.83
CA ASN A 48 -0.79 -17.74 -8.02
C ASN A 48 0.62 -18.05 -8.50
N ALA A 49 1.09 -19.24 -8.16
CA ALA A 49 2.45 -19.64 -8.52
C ALA A 49 2.65 -19.69 -10.02
N LYS A 50 1.59 -19.94 -10.80
CA LYS A 50 1.71 -19.99 -12.25
C LYS A 50 1.97 -18.63 -12.87
N THR A 51 1.45 -17.57 -12.25
CA THR A 51 1.65 -16.20 -12.74
C THR A 51 2.78 -15.48 -12.01
N GLY A 52 3.42 -16.15 -11.04
CA GLY A 52 4.48 -15.53 -10.27
C GLY A 52 3.99 -14.57 -9.20
N ASP A 53 2.75 -14.76 -8.74
CA ASP A 53 2.19 -13.87 -7.74
C ASP A 53 2.17 -14.50 -6.36
N SER A 54 2.59 -13.74 -5.36
CA SER A 54 2.36 -13.99 -3.95
C SER A 54 2.32 -12.61 -3.32
N SER A 55 1.19 -11.92 -3.49
CA SER A 55 1.09 -10.49 -3.24
C SER A 55 0.21 -10.22 -2.04
N TYR A 56 0.66 -9.32 -1.17
CA TYR A 56 0.08 -9.11 0.15
C TYR A 56 -0.38 -7.67 0.36
N GLY A 57 -1.56 -7.53 0.89
CA GLY A 57 -2.03 -6.30 1.53
C GLY A 57 -2.48 -5.21 0.59
N ILE A 58 -2.53 -4.01 1.13
CA ILE A 58 -3.14 -2.86 0.45
C ILE A 58 -2.50 -2.59 -0.90
N PHE A 59 -1.17 -2.64 -0.98
CA PHE A 59 -0.46 -2.38 -2.24
C PHE A 59 -0.08 -3.64 -2.99
N GLN A 60 -0.53 -4.81 -2.53
CA GLN A 60 -0.25 -6.09 -3.19
C GLN A 60 1.24 -6.26 -3.49
N ILE A 61 2.04 -6.15 -2.44
CA ILE A 61 3.49 -6.27 -2.57
C ILE A 61 3.83 -7.74 -2.81
N ASN A 62 4.51 -8.00 -3.93
CA ASN A 62 4.82 -9.35 -4.38
C ASN A 62 6.03 -9.90 -3.64
N MET A 63 5.88 -11.09 -3.08
CA MET A 63 6.93 -11.73 -2.29
C MET A 63 7.34 -13.09 -2.87
N ILE A 64 7.03 -13.33 -4.16
CA ILE A 64 7.34 -14.60 -4.78
C ILE A 64 8.85 -14.76 -4.99
N GLY A 65 9.34 -15.99 -4.87
CA GLY A 65 10.73 -16.33 -5.18
C GLY A 65 11.72 -15.47 -4.43
N ASN A 66 12.71 -14.96 -5.13
CA ASN A 66 13.79 -14.15 -4.53
C ASN A 66 13.30 -12.81 -3.99
N LEU A 67 12.14 -12.33 -4.45
CA LEU A 67 11.60 -11.07 -3.93
C LEU A 67 11.29 -11.18 -2.44
N GLY A 68 10.83 -12.35 -1.98
CA GLY A 68 10.48 -12.54 -0.60
C GLY A 68 11.63 -12.25 0.35
N PRO A 69 12.73 -13.02 0.26
CA PRO A 69 13.87 -12.77 1.15
C PRO A 69 14.44 -11.36 1.01
N GLU A 70 14.54 -10.85 -0.22
CA GLU A 70 15.09 -9.52 -0.43
C GLU A 70 14.26 -8.44 0.25
N ARG A 71 12.94 -8.54 0.11
CA ARG A 71 12.04 -7.54 0.69
C ARG A 71 11.87 -7.71 2.18
N ARG A 72 11.89 -8.96 2.69
CA ARG A 72 11.88 -9.15 4.14
C ARG A 72 13.11 -8.51 4.77
N ASP A 73 14.26 -8.67 4.15
CA ASP A 73 15.49 -8.07 4.66
C ASP A 73 15.42 -6.54 4.60
N LYS A 74 15.02 -6.01 3.44
CA LYS A 74 14.98 -4.56 3.22
C LYS A 74 14.03 -3.87 4.18
N PHE A 75 12.86 -4.46 4.43
CA PHE A 75 11.84 -3.83 5.25
C PHE A 75 11.80 -4.40 6.67
N GLU A 76 12.79 -5.21 7.02
CA GLU A 76 12.94 -5.78 8.37
C GLU A 76 11.70 -6.57 8.80
N LEU A 77 11.20 -7.39 7.88
CA LEU A 77 10.05 -8.24 8.15
C LEU A 77 10.50 -9.62 8.57
N THR A 78 9.78 -10.21 9.53
CA THR A 78 10.02 -11.60 9.93
C THR A 78 9.34 -12.56 8.97
N TYR A 79 8.11 -12.23 8.59
CA TYR A 79 7.28 -13.07 7.72
C TYR A 79 6.64 -12.24 6.63
N ASN A 80 6.31 -12.90 5.51
CA ASN A 80 5.58 -12.23 4.43
C ASN A 80 4.27 -11.62 4.93
N ARG A 81 3.59 -12.33 5.84
CA ARG A 81 2.29 -11.86 6.34
C ARG A 81 2.38 -10.57 7.15
N ASP A 82 3.59 -10.16 7.52
CA ASP A 82 3.74 -8.87 8.19
C ASP A 82 3.27 -7.73 7.28
N LEU A 83 3.26 -7.96 5.98
CA LEU A 83 2.72 -6.99 5.01
C LEU A 83 1.20 -6.89 5.03
N LEU A 84 0.52 -7.70 5.81
CA LEU A 84 -0.93 -7.55 6.01
C LEU A 84 -1.26 -6.45 7.02
N ASP A 85 -0.26 -5.94 7.74
CA ASP A 85 -0.43 -4.75 8.54
C ASP A 85 -0.45 -3.54 7.60
N PRO A 86 -1.52 -2.75 7.60
CA PRO A 86 -1.65 -1.68 6.60
C PRO A 86 -0.58 -0.61 6.70
N VAL A 87 -0.11 -0.28 7.89
CA VAL A 87 0.96 0.70 8.02
C VAL A 87 2.27 0.15 7.45
N THR A 88 2.61 -1.08 7.80
CA THR A 88 3.81 -1.73 7.27
C THR A 88 3.78 -1.80 5.75
N ASN A 89 2.63 -2.18 5.20
CA ASN A 89 2.45 -2.29 3.76
C ASN A 89 2.61 -0.92 3.08
N ALA A 90 1.96 0.09 3.61
CA ALA A 90 2.02 1.43 3.04
C ALA A 90 3.42 2.04 3.16
N GLU A 91 4.12 1.77 4.25
CA GLU A 91 5.50 2.24 4.40
C GLU A 91 6.43 1.58 3.38
N ALA A 92 6.26 0.29 3.16
CA ALA A 92 7.04 -0.40 2.14
C ALA A 92 6.76 0.18 0.75
N ALA A 93 5.49 0.44 0.46
CA ALA A 93 5.12 1.04 -0.83
C ALA A 93 5.68 2.46 -0.98
N PHE A 94 5.70 3.23 0.11
CA PHE A 94 6.30 4.56 0.10
C PHE A 94 7.76 4.49 -0.30
N TYR A 95 8.48 3.56 0.30
CA TYR A 95 9.90 3.36 -0.01
C TYR A 95 10.07 2.88 -1.46
N MET A 96 9.32 1.85 -1.87
CA MET A 96 9.45 1.27 -3.20
C MET A 96 9.11 2.26 -4.30
N SER A 97 8.18 3.16 -4.05
CA SER A 97 7.75 4.16 -5.02
C SER A 97 8.54 5.46 -4.92
N GLN A 98 9.54 5.52 -4.04
CA GLN A 98 10.32 6.74 -3.82
C GLN A 98 9.41 7.92 -3.47
N GLY A 99 8.48 7.68 -2.55
CA GLY A 99 7.55 8.72 -2.11
C GLY A 99 6.45 9.03 -3.10
N GLY A 100 6.26 8.17 -4.10
CA GLY A 100 5.24 8.35 -5.11
C GLY A 100 5.78 8.80 -6.46
N ASP A 101 7.11 8.90 -6.59
CA ASP A 101 7.70 9.34 -7.85
C ASP A 101 7.84 8.21 -8.87
N ASN A 102 7.78 6.97 -8.44
CA ASN A 102 8.07 5.84 -9.32
C ASN A 102 7.16 4.66 -9.01
N TRP A 103 6.21 4.41 -9.89
CA TRP A 103 5.24 3.32 -9.73
C TRP A 103 5.54 2.11 -10.61
N ILE A 104 6.79 1.98 -11.06
CA ILE A 104 7.15 0.91 -12.00
C ILE A 104 6.87 -0.48 -11.43
N SER A 105 7.02 -0.68 -10.12
CA SER A 105 6.73 -1.97 -9.48
C SER A 105 5.25 -2.36 -9.60
N TRP A 106 4.40 -1.41 -9.91
CA TRP A 106 2.97 -1.61 -10.13
C TRP A 106 2.58 -1.39 -11.58
N LYS A 107 3.56 -1.50 -12.50
CA LYS A 107 3.38 -1.29 -13.94
C LYS A 107 3.01 0.14 -14.29
N GLY A 108 3.44 1.09 -13.45
CA GLY A 108 3.15 2.49 -13.64
C GLY A 108 1.71 2.84 -13.33
N LEU A 109 1.28 4.01 -13.81
CA LEU A 109 -0.09 4.46 -13.63
C LEU A 109 -0.91 3.98 -14.82
N THR A 110 -1.53 2.82 -14.68
CA THR A 110 -2.32 2.20 -15.76
C THR A 110 -3.63 2.95 -15.98
N PRO A 111 -4.36 2.68 -17.07
CA PRO A 111 -5.69 3.27 -17.24
C PRO A 111 -6.63 3.00 -16.07
N ARG A 112 -6.55 1.81 -15.47
CA ARG A 112 -7.38 1.52 -14.28
C ARG A 112 -6.98 2.39 -13.11
N THR A 113 -5.67 2.61 -12.90
CA THR A 113 -5.21 3.52 -11.87
C THR A 113 -5.75 4.92 -12.09
N LYS A 114 -5.67 5.40 -13.32
CA LYS A 114 -6.14 6.75 -13.64
C LYS A 114 -7.66 6.88 -13.45
N SER A 115 -8.39 5.81 -13.72
CA SER A 115 -9.82 5.78 -13.45
C SER A 115 -10.12 5.99 -11.97
N TRP A 116 -9.32 5.37 -11.09
CA TRP A 116 -9.46 5.58 -9.66
C TRP A 116 -9.07 6.99 -9.24
N MET A 117 -8.10 7.60 -9.91
CA MET A 117 -7.69 8.97 -9.58
C MET A 117 -8.86 9.95 -9.68
N ALA A 118 -9.78 9.71 -10.59
CA ALA A 118 -10.96 10.55 -10.72
C ALA A 118 -11.92 10.38 -9.53
N GLN A 119 -11.78 9.31 -8.76
CA GLN A 119 -12.65 9.03 -7.62
C GLN A 119 -12.02 9.38 -6.29
N TYR A 120 -10.81 9.93 -6.30
CA TYR A 120 -10.14 10.34 -5.08
C TYR A 120 -11.05 11.29 -4.29
N PRO A 121 -11.17 11.10 -2.94
CA PRO A 121 -12.11 11.90 -2.15
C PRO A 121 -11.69 13.35 -2.08
N LYS A 122 -12.36 14.19 -2.87
CA LYS A 122 -12.01 15.61 -2.99
C LYS A 122 -12.24 16.38 -1.70
N SER A 123 -13.13 15.88 -0.85
CA SER A 123 -13.44 16.52 0.43
C SER A 123 -12.50 16.09 1.54
N PHE A 124 -11.56 15.19 1.24
CA PHE A 124 -10.63 14.71 2.26
C PHE A 124 -9.77 15.85 2.78
N LYS A 125 -9.71 15.97 4.10
CA LYS A 125 -8.83 16.90 4.78
C LYS A 125 -7.97 16.13 5.76
N PRO A 126 -6.64 16.21 5.64
CA PRO A 126 -5.77 15.48 6.54
C PRO A 126 -6.01 15.87 7.99
N GLN A 127 -6.07 14.87 8.84
CA GLN A 127 -6.13 15.06 10.28
C GLN A 127 -4.74 14.84 10.87
N PRO A 128 -4.48 15.30 12.09
CA PRO A 128 -3.21 15.01 12.74
C PRO A 128 -2.98 13.51 12.79
N CYS A 129 -1.76 13.09 12.46
CA CYS A 129 -1.43 11.68 12.48
C CYS A 129 -1.21 11.25 13.93
N LYS A 130 -1.68 10.04 14.25
CA LYS A 130 -1.41 9.47 15.55
C LYS A 130 0.09 9.28 15.70
N GLU A 131 0.56 9.30 16.94
CA GLU A 131 1.94 9.01 17.22
C GLU A 131 2.39 7.80 16.45
N LYS A 132 3.54 7.92 15.86
CA LYS A 132 4.14 6.77 15.20
C LYS A 132 4.16 5.64 16.17
N ARG A 133 3.81 4.45 15.69
CA ARG A 133 4.06 3.29 16.48
C ARG A 133 5.51 3.34 16.92
N VAL A 134 5.66 3.42 18.19
CA VAL A 134 6.99 3.34 18.70
C VAL A 134 7.46 1.98 18.30
N SER A 135 8.43 1.94 17.45
CA SER A 135 9.08 0.68 17.18
C SER A 135 9.88 0.41 18.41
N ASN A 136 9.22 -0.07 19.26
CA ASN A 136 9.82 -0.32 20.55
C ASN A 136 10.43 -1.65 20.43
#